data_489e08d10eaed1fefbfc87d6b4fff3ec
#
_entry.id   489e08d10eaed1fefbfc87d6b4fff3ec
#
_cell.length_a   1.000
_cell.length_b   1.000
_cell.length_c   1.000
_cell.angle_alpha   90.00
_cell.angle_beta   90.00
_cell.angle_gamma   90.00
#
_symmetry.space_group_name_H-M   'P 1'
#
loop_
_entity.id
_entity.type
_entity.pdbx_description
1 polymer ?
#
loop_
_entity_poly.entity_id
_entity_poly.type
_entity_poly.pdbx_seq_one_letter_code
_entity_poly.pdbx_strand_id
1 'polypeptide(L)'
;MQFPPSEPSELASLAVEPLVTRDFETRPATVYARLRARYGPVAPVDLHGVPVWLVLGFGEVREVLRDESVWKKDVQHWRWLREGRVPADWPHLPGYQVSHLLLQDDQRHKASRDAVEEALAPFQDADAPQSWELANAVSRHADELIAFFADGGDSGWADLGAQFARALPLMAVNRLFGFPVEQGDDVFMDSWRMVDGGPDAAAAVGRLVAATTELAAYKRQNPGDDLTTRLLAVEPPLTVEQIGLELYAIIVIMSELVSHAITNSVLEVLAGEAGTRDGLMAGPVEELVNRVHIASPPWVNLTFRFPAADTDLGDFRLAAGDAVVPSIAAAHGDPMFATPGSQEASVSSRAHLAWGAGPHQCPGRGLADMIVTTAVGRLFERCDLELGLPVDQLPWRSSTHVRGLKSFPVRYRMRTRQVPVAAPAEAAAPGPAPEPV
;
A
#
# COMPACT_ATOMS: atom_id res chain seq x y z
N MET A 1 -20.69 -1.30 31.52
CA MET A 1 -20.28 -0.09 30.77
C MET A 1 -19.88 0.94 31.82
N GLN A 2 -18.59 1.26 31.89
CA GLN A 2 -18.12 2.44 32.58
C GLN A 2 -18.35 3.63 31.65
N PHE A 3 -18.91 4.73 32.15
CA PHE A 3 -18.99 5.95 31.36
C PHE A 3 -17.58 6.53 31.22
N PRO A 4 -17.21 7.09 30.05
CA PRO A 4 -15.94 7.76 29.88
C PRO A 4 -15.81 8.89 30.93
N PRO A 5 -14.55 9.24 31.32
CA PRO A 5 -14.31 10.28 32.31
C PRO A 5 -14.88 11.62 31.86
N SER A 6 -15.34 12.45 32.81
CA SER A 6 -15.91 13.77 32.49
C SER A 6 -14.88 14.76 31.92
N GLU A 7 -13.59 14.53 32.18
CA GLU A 7 -12.47 15.31 31.65
C GLU A 7 -11.61 14.43 30.72
N PRO A 8 -10.94 15.06 29.70
CA PRO A 8 -10.02 14.34 28.84
C PRO A 8 -8.89 13.66 29.63
N SER A 9 -8.58 12.43 29.24
CA SER A 9 -7.43 11.72 29.77
C SER A 9 -6.15 12.41 29.28
N GLU A 10 -5.27 12.86 30.18
CA GLU A 10 -3.98 13.40 29.77
C GLU A 10 -3.08 12.26 29.29
N LEU A 11 -2.99 12.09 27.97
CA LEU A 11 -2.31 10.98 27.32
C LEU A 11 -0.86 10.81 27.79
N ALA A 12 -0.14 11.92 28.03
CA ALA A 12 1.23 11.90 28.52
C ALA A 12 1.37 11.40 29.97
N SER A 13 0.28 11.39 30.75
CA SER A 13 0.28 10.90 32.15
C SER A 13 -0.07 9.41 32.24
N LEU A 14 -0.55 8.81 31.16
CA LEU A 14 -0.86 7.40 31.12
C LEU A 14 0.41 6.55 31.02
N ALA A 15 0.34 5.32 31.54
CA ALA A 15 1.40 4.34 31.33
C ALA A 15 1.37 3.83 29.89
N VAL A 16 2.03 4.57 28.98
CA VAL A 16 2.12 4.20 27.57
C VAL A 16 3.14 3.07 27.35
N GLU A 17 2.79 2.12 26.49
CA GLU A 17 3.72 1.05 26.09
C GLU A 17 4.33 1.42 24.72
N PRO A 18 5.66 1.21 24.51
CA PRO A 18 6.25 1.40 23.19
C PRO A 18 5.63 0.44 22.19
N LEU A 19 5.12 0.96 21.07
CA LEU A 19 4.58 0.13 20.00
C LEU A 19 5.70 -0.49 19.17
N VAL A 20 6.78 0.26 18.90
CA VAL A 20 7.90 -0.20 18.07
C VAL A 20 8.80 -1.12 18.88
N THR A 21 8.52 -2.40 18.83
CA THR A 21 9.27 -3.44 19.54
C THR A 21 9.54 -4.61 18.59
N ARG A 22 10.53 -5.46 18.94
CA ARG A 22 10.79 -6.70 18.18
C ARG A 22 9.55 -7.61 18.12
N ASP A 23 8.75 -7.65 19.19
CA ASP A 23 7.49 -8.43 19.18
C ASP A 23 6.48 -7.85 18.18
N PHE A 24 6.39 -6.52 18.07
CA PHE A 24 5.54 -5.89 17.08
C PHE A 24 6.02 -6.18 15.64
N GLU A 25 7.32 -6.14 15.39
CA GLU A 25 7.88 -6.47 14.08
C GLU A 25 7.60 -7.90 13.66
N THR A 26 7.72 -8.88 14.59
CA THR A 26 7.60 -10.29 14.27
C THR A 26 6.20 -10.85 14.43
N ARG A 27 5.44 -10.38 15.41
CA ARG A 27 4.13 -10.89 15.82
C ARG A 27 3.11 -9.79 16.14
N PRO A 28 2.82 -8.86 15.20
CA PRO A 28 1.95 -7.72 15.47
C PRO A 28 0.56 -8.11 15.97
N ALA A 29 -0.02 -9.20 15.46
CA ALA A 29 -1.33 -9.69 15.88
C ALA A 29 -1.38 -10.02 17.39
N THR A 30 -0.31 -10.59 17.95
CA THR A 30 -0.19 -10.86 19.38
C THR A 30 -0.14 -9.58 20.21
N VAL A 31 0.59 -8.56 19.72
CA VAL A 31 0.67 -7.26 20.39
C VAL A 31 -0.69 -6.56 20.37
N TYR A 32 -1.38 -6.53 19.24
CA TYR A 32 -2.73 -5.96 19.14
C TYR A 32 -3.74 -6.68 20.04
N ALA A 33 -3.71 -8.02 20.08
CA ALA A 33 -4.58 -8.81 20.95
C ALA A 33 -4.33 -8.49 22.44
N ARG A 34 -3.06 -8.36 22.85
CA ARG A 34 -2.67 -8.00 24.23
C ARG A 34 -3.13 -6.58 24.58
N LEU A 35 -2.92 -5.60 23.70
CA LEU A 35 -3.36 -4.23 23.91
C LEU A 35 -4.88 -4.16 24.02
N ARG A 36 -5.62 -4.85 23.13
CA ARG A 36 -7.08 -4.92 23.19
C ARG A 36 -7.60 -5.57 24.48
N ALA A 37 -6.95 -6.64 24.91
CA ALA A 37 -7.33 -7.29 26.18
C ALA A 37 -7.11 -6.39 27.41
N ARG A 38 -6.12 -5.50 27.36
CA ARG A 38 -5.79 -4.59 28.48
C ARG A 38 -6.59 -3.31 28.48
N TYR A 39 -6.81 -2.69 27.31
CA TYR A 39 -7.31 -1.33 27.17
C TYR A 39 -8.65 -1.25 26.41
N GLY A 40 -9.17 -2.36 25.90
CA GLY A 40 -10.35 -2.34 25.04
C GLY A 40 -10.00 -1.94 23.58
N PRO A 41 -10.96 -1.31 22.88
CA PRO A 41 -10.80 -0.98 21.46
C PRO A 41 -9.85 0.19 21.18
N VAL A 42 -9.37 0.91 22.20
CA VAL A 42 -8.43 2.04 22.08
C VAL A 42 -7.35 1.91 23.14
N ALA A 43 -6.09 2.04 22.75
CA ALA A 43 -4.95 1.89 23.65
C ALA A 43 -3.99 3.07 23.58
N PRO A 44 -3.49 3.61 24.73
CA PRO A 44 -2.43 4.59 24.76
C PRO A 44 -1.09 3.88 24.49
N VAL A 45 -0.36 4.32 23.45
CA VAL A 45 0.94 3.76 23.07
C VAL A 45 1.96 4.85 22.79
N ASP A 46 3.24 4.50 22.83
CA ASP A 46 4.34 5.38 22.48
C ASP A 46 4.87 5.08 21.08
N LEU A 47 5.01 6.11 20.26
CA LEU A 47 5.65 6.08 18.96
C LEU A 47 6.94 6.90 18.97
N HIS A 48 8.06 6.27 19.34
CA HIS A 48 9.37 6.94 19.38
C HIS A 48 9.39 8.21 20.25
N GLY A 49 8.81 8.14 21.43
CA GLY A 49 8.75 9.26 22.38
C GLY A 49 7.55 10.19 22.20
N VAL A 50 6.65 9.89 21.29
CA VAL A 50 5.38 10.59 21.08
C VAL A 50 4.22 9.71 21.47
N PRO A 51 3.47 10.00 22.53
CA PRO A 51 2.30 9.24 22.92
C PRO A 51 1.13 9.49 21.96
N VAL A 52 0.44 8.41 21.59
CA VAL A 52 -0.70 8.44 20.68
C VAL A 52 -1.79 7.46 21.12
N TRP A 53 -3.00 7.66 20.66
CA TRP A 53 -4.11 6.75 20.82
C TRP A 53 -4.14 5.77 19.64
N LEU A 54 -3.84 4.49 19.87
CA LEU A 54 -3.94 3.43 18.87
C LEU A 54 -5.35 2.83 18.89
N VAL A 55 -6.08 2.96 17.79
CA VAL A 55 -7.45 2.44 17.66
C VAL A 55 -7.40 1.02 17.12
N LEU A 56 -7.92 0.06 17.87
CA LEU A 56 -7.81 -1.38 17.65
C LEU A 56 -9.13 -2.03 17.24
N GLY A 57 -10.26 -1.45 17.65
CA GLY A 57 -11.61 -1.99 17.40
C GLY A 57 -12.07 -1.67 15.97
N PHE A 58 -12.73 -2.62 15.30
CA PHE A 58 -13.22 -2.42 13.93
C PHE A 58 -14.26 -1.30 13.83
N GLY A 59 -15.17 -1.22 14.82
CA GLY A 59 -16.18 -0.16 14.90
C GLY A 59 -15.57 1.21 15.03
N GLU A 60 -14.64 1.36 15.96
CA GLU A 60 -13.96 2.62 16.30
C GLU A 60 -13.03 3.07 15.16
N VAL A 61 -12.29 2.14 14.53
CA VAL A 61 -11.48 2.46 13.33
C VAL A 61 -12.37 2.99 12.22
N ARG A 62 -13.52 2.33 11.96
CA ARG A 62 -14.47 2.77 10.93
C ARG A 62 -15.08 4.14 11.25
N GLU A 63 -15.38 4.42 12.51
CA GLU A 63 -15.87 5.72 12.99
C GLU A 63 -14.82 6.82 12.69
N VAL A 64 -13.60 6.62 13.18
CA VAL A 64 -12.47 7.55 12.98
C VAL A 64 -12.17 7.83 11.50
N LEU A 65 -12.38 6.85 10.63
CA LEU A 65 -12.13 7.02 9.20
C LEU A 65 -13.25 7.74 8.44
N ARG A 66 -14.50 7.70 8.93
CA ARG A 66 -15.67 8.17 8.18
C ARG A 66 -16.16 9.55 8.57
N ASP A 67 -15.93 9.96 9.80
CA ASP A 67 -16.43 11.23 10.31
C ASP A 67 -15.35 12.32 10.27
N GLU A 68 -15.23 12.97 9.11
CA GLU A 68 -14.28 14.08 8.90
C GLU A 68 -14.66 15.34 9.68
N SER A 69 -15.90 15.47 10.15
CA SER A 69 -16.32 16.60 10.98
C SER A 69 -15.66 16.56 12.35
N VAL A 70 -15.45 15.36 12.90
CA VAL A 70 -14.80 15.12 14.18
C VAL A 70 -13.30 14.85 14.04
N TRP A 71 -12.90 14.05 13.05
CA TRP A 71 -11.56 13.49 12.92
C TRP A 71 -10.77 14.15 11.79
N LYS A 72 -9.99 15.19 12.13
CA LYS A 72 -9.16 15.95 11.19
C LYS A 72 -7.85 15.25 10.85
N LYS A 73 -7.28 15.56 9.69
CA LYS A 73 -5.97 15.06 9.22
C LYS A 73 -4.89 16.12 9.13
N ASP A 74 -5.27 17.37 8.96
CA ASP A 74 -4.29 18.44 8.85
C ASP A 74 -3.53 18.56 10.19
N VAL A 75 -2.21 18.51 10.11
CA VAL A 75 -1.30 18.60 11.26
C VAL A 75 -1.44 19.88 12.07
N GLN A 76 -2.08 20.90 11.49
CA GLN A 76 -2.44 22.12 12.24
C GLN A 76 -3.37 21.82 13.43
N HIS A 77 -4.11 20.72 13.38
CA HIS A 77 -4.93 20.25 14.50
C HIS A 77 -4.12 19.52 15.57
N TRP A 78 -2.88 19.08 15.28
CA TRP A 78 -2.09 18.31 16.22
C TRP A 78 -1.63 19.15 17.42
N ARG A 79 -2.22 18.90 18.59
CA ARG A 79 -1.95 19.65 19.84
C ARG A 79 -0.47 19.64 20.21
N TRP A 80 0.16 18.48 20.26
CA TRP A 80 1.58 18.34 20.63
C TRP A 80 2.54 19.06 19.67
N LEU A 81 2.23 19.08 18.40
CA LEU A 81 3.04 19.81 17.42
C LEU A 81 2.93 21.33 17.62
N ARG A 82 1.71 21.85 17.85
CA ARG A 82 1.46 23.27 18.13
C ARG A 82 2.11 23.74 19.44
N GLU A 83 2.17 22.85 20.43
CA GLU A 83 2.79 23.11 21.73
C GLU A 83 4.33 22.95 21.72
N GLY A 84 4.93 22.57 20.59
CA GLY A 84 6.37 22.32 20.47
C GLY A 84 6.87 21.12 21.28
N ARG A 85 6.00 20.15 21.57
CA ARG A 85 6.29 18.95 22.37
C ARG A 85 6.76 17.76 21.53
N VAL A 86 6.57 17.82 20.21
CA VAL A 86 7.08 16.79 19.28
C VAL A 86 8.58 17.02 19.09
N PRO A 87 9.44 16.00 19.33
CA PRO A 87 10.87 16.13 19.10
C PRO A 87 11.18 16.53 17.65
N ALA A 88 12.11 17.47 17.46
CA ALA A 88 12.48 17.94 16.12
C ALA A 88 13.11 16.84 15.24
N ASP A 89 13.71 15.84 15.86
CA ASP A 89 14.31 14.65 15.26
C ASP A 89 13.35 13.44 15.22
N TRP A 90 12.06 13.64 15.53
CA TRP A 90 11.09 12.56 15.48
C TRP A 90 11.00 11.96 14.05
N PRO A 91 11.20 10.65 13.89
CA PRO A 91 11.45 10.04 12.59
C PRO A 91 10.34 10.27 11.54
N HIS A 92 9.09 10.43 12.00
CA HIS A 92 7.94 10.59 11.10
C HIS A 92 7.59 12.06 10.82
N LEU A 93 8.19 13.02 11.52
CA LEU A 93 7.84 14.44 11.39
C LEU A 93 7.93 14.97 9.95
N PRO A 94 8.98 14.65 9.16
CA PRO A 94 9.06 15.14 7.78
C PRO A 94 7.87 14.75 6.90
N GLY A 95 7.34 13.54 7.07
CA GLY A 95 6.18 13.06 6.31
C GLY A 95 4.88 13.80 6.66
N TYR A 96 4.78 14.36 7.87
CA TYR A 96 3.62 15.15 8.30
C TYR A 96 3.72 16.64 7.95
N GLN A 97 4.87 17.12 7.48
CA GLN A 97 5.08 18.53 7.11
C GLN A 97 4.79 18.82 5.64
N VAL A 98 4.45 17.82 4.85
CA VAL A 98 4.14 17.96 3.42
C VAL A 98 2.63 17.97 3.21
N SER A 99 2.09 19.09 2.70
CA SER A 99 0.65 19.25 2.49
C SER A 99 0.19 18.67 1.15
N HIS A 100 -0.33 17.46 1.17
CA HIS A 100 -0.95 16.78 0.02
C HIS A 100 -2.27 16.11 0.45
N LEU A 101 -3.00 15.53 -0.50
CA LEU A 101 -4.33 14.92 -0.32
C LEU A 101 -4.51 14.11 0.98
N LEU A 102 -3.48 13.35 1.40
CA LEU A 102 -3.58 12.51 2.59
C LEU A 102 -3.58 13.29 3.91
N LEU A 103 -3.15 14.54 3.91
CA LEU A 103 -2.97 15.38 5.11
C LEU A 103 -3.76 16.68 5.04
N GLN A 104 -4.80 16.73 4.21
CA GLN A 104 -5.70 17.86 4.04
C GLN A 104 -7.08 17.53 4.61
N ASP A 105 -7.84 18.56 4.92
CA ASP A 105 -9.22 18.48 5.39
C ASP A 105 -10.14 19.38 4.56
N ASP A 106 -11.44 19.15 4.71
CA ASP A 106 -12.52 20.01 4.23
C ASP A 106 -12.43 20.35 2.72
N GLN A 107 -12.58 21.59 2.33
CA GLN A 107 -12.58 22.03 0.93
C GLN A 107 -11.25 21.79 0.20
N ARG A 108 -10.11 21.87 0.92
CA ARG A 108 -8.79 21.60 0.33
C ARG A 108 -8.66 20.12 -0.02
N HIS A 109 -9.03 19.25 0.92
CA HIS A 109 -9.09 17.81 0.69
C HIS A 109 -10.01 17.49 -0.48
N LYS A 110 -11.25 18.06 -0.48
CA LYS A 110 -12.21 17.81 -1.55
C LYS A 110 -11.67 18.20 -2.92
N ALA A 111 -11.05 19.37 -3.04
CA ALA A 111 -10.51 19.83 -4.33
C ALA A 111 -9.36 18.93 -4.84
N SER A 112 -8.39 18.59 -3.99
CA SER A 112 -7.31 17.65 -4.35
C SER A 112 -7.87 16.24 -4.65
N ARG A 113 -8.88 15.81 -3.91
CA ARG A 113 -9.53 14.51 -4.08
C ARG A 113 -10.23 14.40 -5.43
N ASP A 114 -11.09 15.35 -5.74
CA ASP A 114 -11.85 15.39 -7.00
C ASP A 114 -10.88 15.41 -8.20
N ALA A 115 -9.82 16.22 -8.12
CA ALA A 115 -8.79 16.32 -9.16
C ALA A 115 -8.04 14.98 -9.37
N VAL A 116 -7.62 14.32 -8.29
CA VAL A 116 -6.90 13.06 -8.38
C VAL A 116 -7.81 11.94 -8.88
N GLU A 117 -9.06 11.87 -8.44
CA GLU A 117 -10.02 10.87 -8.92
C GLU A 117 -10.34 11.04 -10.40
N GLU A 118 -10.59 12.27 -10.85
CA GLU A 118 -10.84 12.57 -12.27
C GLU A 118 -9.63 12.20 -13.13
N ALA A 119 -8.43 12.58 -12.72
CA ALA A 119 -7.21 12.30 -13.46
C ALA A 119 -6.86 10.80 -13.50
N LEU A 120 -7.13 10.05 -12.42
CA LEU A 120 -6.87 8.60 -12.35
C LEU A 120 -7.93 7.75 -13.05
N ALA A 121 -9.15 8.25 -13.24
CA ALA A 121 -10.27 7.47 -13.74
C ALA A 121 -9.96 6.67 -15.02
N PRO A 122 -9.32 7.23 -16.08
CA PRO A 122 -9.04 6.46 -17.30
C PRO A 122 -8.02 5.33 -17.13
N PHE A 123 -7.16 5.42 -16.10
CA PHE A 123 -6.17 4.37 -15.80
C PHE A 123 -6.73 3.23 -14.96
N GLN A 124 -7.96 3.38 -14.45
CA GLN A 124 -8.67 2.40 -13.64
C GLN A 124 -9.95 1.86 -14.31
N ASP A 125 -10.37 2.48 -15.39
CA ASP A 125 -11.49 2.02 -16.21
C ASP A 125 -10.99 0.91 -17.15
N ALA A 126 -11.50 -0.31 -16.97
CA ALA A 126 -11.09 -1.48 -17.74
C ALA A 126 -11.36 -1.36 -19.26
N ASP A 127 -12.30 -0.50 -19.65
CA ASP A 127 -12.67 -0.24 -21.05
C ASP A 127 -11.83 0.89 -21.68
N ALA A 128 -11.06 1.64 -20.86
CA ALA A 128 -10.25 2.74 -21.35
C ALA A 128 -8.90 2.27 -21.93
N PRO A 129 -8.46 2.85 -23.07
CA PRO A 129 -7.17 2.54 -23.68
C PRO A 129 -6.00 2.74 -22.70
N GLN A 130 -6.04 3.77 -21.85
CA GLN A 130 -5.01 4.10 -20.86
C GLN A 130 -4.81 2.96 -19.84
N SER A 131 -5.90 2.40 -19.34
CA SER A 131 -5.86 1.27 -18.41
C SER A 131 -5.24 0.04 -19.07
N TRP A 132 -5.66 -0.27 -20.29
CA TRP A 132 -5.14 -1.41 -21.04
C TRP A 132 -3.66 -1.26 -21.40
N GLU A 133 -3.22 -0.08 -21.86
CA GLU A 133 -1.82 0.22 -22.16
C GLU A 133 -0.94 0.11 -20.92
N LEU A 134 -1.41 0.64 -19.77
CA LEU A 134 -0.69 0.57 -18.51
C LEU A 134 -0.57 -0.89 -18.02
N ALA A 135 -1.64 -1.67 -18.06
CA ALA A 135 -1.62 -3.08 -17.68
C ALA A 135 -0.64 -3.90 -18.54
N ASN A 136 -0.61 -3.64 -19.86
CA ASN A 136 0.36 -4.26 -20.76
C ASN A 136 1.80 -3.83 -20.45
N ALA A 137 2.02 -2.55 -20.10
CA ALA A 137 3.34 -2.09 -19.69
C ALA A 137 3.78 -2.76 -18.39
N VAL A 138 2.93 -2.85 -17.38
CA VAL A 138 3.21 -3.56 -16.11
C VAL A 138 3.55 -5.04 -16.38
N SER A 139 2.80 -5.70 -17.25
CA SER A 139 3.09 -7.11 -17.63
C SER A 139 4.45 -7.27 -18.28
N ARG A 140 4.83 -6.38 -19.21
CA ARG A 140 6.16 -6.40 -19.83
C ARG A 140 7.27 -6.12 -18.83
N HIS A 141 7.12 -5.11 -17.97
CA HIS A 141 8.11 -4.80 -16.94
C HIS A 141 8.26 -5.95 -15.94
N ALA A 142 7.16 -6.64 -15.58
CA ALA A 142 7.26 -7.82 -14.75
C ALA A 142 8.09 -8.93 -15.44
N ASP A 143 7.86 -9.16 -16.72
CA ASP A 143 8.66 -10.15 -17.50
C ASP A 143 10.14 -9.73 -17.62
N GLU A 144 10.43 -8.46 -17.84
CA GLU A 144 11.79 -7.90 -17.89
C GLU A 144 12.53 -8.09 -16.55
N LEU A 145 11.88 -7.79 -15.43
CA LEU A 145 12.45 -7.99 -14.10
C LEU A 145 12.67 -9.47 -13.77
N ILE A 146 11.74 -10.36 -14.17
CA ILE A 146 11.91 -11.80 -14.02
C ILE A 146 13.12 -12.27 -14.86
N ALA A 147 13.23 -11.83 -16.11
CA ALA A 147 14.37 -12.16 -16.95
C ALA A 147 15.68 -11.63 -16.36
N PHE A 148 15.67 -10.43 -15.78
CA PHE A 148 16.84 -9.80 -15.16
C PHE A 148 17.36 -10.62 -13.97
N PHE A 149 16.52 -11.01 -13.00
CA PHE A 149 16.99 -11.81 -11.88
C PHE A 149 17.32 -13.26 -12.26
N ALA A 150 16.76 -13.76 -13.37
CA ALA A 150 16.99 -15.10 -13.89
C ALA A 150 18.17 -15.19 -14.88
N ASP A 151 18.92 -14.09 -15.08
CA ASP A 151 20.04 -14.03 -16.04
C ASP A 151 21.15 -15.07 -15.76
N GLY A 152 21.19 -15.62 -14.56
CA GLY A 152 22.09 -16.72 -14.16
C GLY A 152 21.66 -18.13 -14.60
N GLY A 153 20.51 -18.30 -15.23
CA GLY A 153 20.00 -19.60 -15.70
C GLY A 153 18.60 -19.97 -15.26
N ASP A 154 18.20 -21.21 -15.56
CA ASP A 154 16.83 -21.71 -15.31
C ASP A 154 16.51 -21.92 -13.81
N SER A 155 17.46 -21.79 -12.92
CA SER A 155 17.24 -21.86 -11.47
C SER A 155 18.34 -21.11 -10.71
N GLY A 156 17.99 -20.55 -9.56
CA GLY A 156 18.95 -19.81 -8.74
C GLY A 156 18.31 -19.18 -7.51
N TRP A 157 18.94 -18.12 -7.03
CA TRP A 157 18.49 -17.29 -5.91
C TRP A 157 18.17 -15.89 -6.39
N ALA A 158 17.14 -15.29 -5.81
CA ALA A 158 16.80 -13.90 -6.03
C ALA A 158 16.34 -13.24 -4.72
N ASP A 159 16.58 -11.94 -4.56
CA ASP A 159 15.86 -11.10 -3.62
C ASP A 159 14.66 -10.48 -4.34
N LEU A 160 13.49 -11.11 -4.22
CA LEU A 160 12.28 -10.61 -4.85
C LEU A 160 11.87 -9.22 -4.34
N GLY A 161 12.25 -8.87 -3.10
CA GLY A 161 12.00 -7.53 -2.56
C GLY A 161 12.73 -6.47 -3.38
N ALA A 162 14.05 -6.62 -3.54
CA ALA A 162 14.89 -5.64 -4.23
C ALA A 162 14.79 -5.74 -5.76
N GLN A 163 14.83 -6.96 -6.32
CA GLN A 163 14.97 -7.17 -7.76
C GLN A 163 13.66 -7.17 -8.53
N PHE A 164 12.51 -7.22 -7.84
CA PHE A 164 11.20 -7.29 -8.48
C PHE A 164 10.17 -6.36 -7.84
N ALA A 165 9.83 -6.58 -6.54
CA ALA A 165 8.65 -5.96 -5.95
C ALA A 165 8.78 -4.45 -5.72
N ARG A 166 10.00 -3.93 -5.45
CA ARG A 166 10.26 -2.50 -5.36
C ARG A 166 10.36 -1.83 -6.73
N ALA A 167 10.94 -2.53 -7.71
CA ALA A 167 11.19 -1.99 -9.04
C ALA A 167 9.89 -1.80 -9.83
N LEU A 168 9.02 -2.81 -9.84
CA LEU A 168 7.84 -2.82 -10.70
C LEU A 168 6.86 -1.67 -10.47
N PRO A 169 6.47 -1.32 -9.23
CA PRO A 169 5.60 -0.17 -8.98
C PRO A 169 6.21 1.16 -9.44
N LEU A 170 7.53 1.34 -9.29
CA LEU A 170 8.21 2.56 -9.75
C LEU A 170 8.26 2.67 -11.26
N MET A 171 8.49 1.55 -11.98
CA MET A 171 8.38 1.52 -13.44
C MET A 171 6.96 1.85 -13.91
N ALA A 172 5.93 1.33 -13.21
CA ALA A 172 4.54 1.67 -13.49
C ALA A 172 4.25 3.16 -13.25
N VAL A 173 4.77 3.75 -12.16
CA VAL A 173 4.65 5.17 -11.84
C VAL A 173 5.33 6.04 -12.89
N ASN A 174 6.55 5.71 -13.33
CA ASN A 174 7.25 6.44 -14.39
C ASN A 174 6.39 6.52 -15.66
N ARG A 175 5.80 5.40 -16.06
CA ARG A 175 4.89 5.36 -17.22
C ARG A 175 3.61 6.16 -16.97
N LEU A 176 2.99 5.99 -15.80
CA LEU A 176 1.74 6.67 -15.42
C LEU A 176 1.92 8.20 -15.40
N PHE A 177 3.04 8.69 -14.86
CA PHE A 177 3.29 10.13 -14.75
C PHE A 177 3.80 10.75 -16.03
N GLY A 178 4.35 9.94 -16.96
CA GLY A 178 4.94 10.41 -18.20
C GLY A 178 6.32 11.07 -18.01
N PHE A 179 7.14 10.56 -17.07
CA PHE A 179 8.53 11.00 -16.96
C PHE A 179 9.29 10.78 -18.27
N PRO A 180 10.13 11.73 -18.69
CA PRO A 180 11.14 11.46 -19.72
C PRO A 180 12.05 10.30 -19.29
N VAL A 181 12.47 9.47 -20.24
CA VAL A 181 13.24 8.25 -19.96
C VAL A 181 14.52 8.57 -19.17
N GLU A 182 15.18 9.68 -19.48
CA GLU A 182 16.44 10.10 -18.86
C GLU A 182 16.29 10.50 -17.37
N GLN A 183 15.09 10.86 -16.93
CA GLN A 183 14.82 11.29 -15.54
C GLN A 183 14.30 10.16 -14.66
N GLY A 184 13.85 9.08 -15.25
CA GLY A 184 13.25 7.95 -14.53
C GLY A 184 14.21 7.29 -13.53
N ASP A 185 15.46 7.14 -13.87
CA ASP A 185 16.47 6.48 -13.03
C ASP A 185 16.75 7.26 -11.74
N ASP A 186 16.82 8.59 -11.77
CA ASP A 186 17.06 9.42 -10.59
C ASP A 186 15.88 9.34 -9.61
N VAL A 187 14.65 9.42 -10.11
CA VAL A 187 13.41 9.27 -9.32
C VAL A 187 13.36 7.90 -8.67
N PHE A 188 13.72 6.85 -9.41
CA PHE A 188 13.79 5.48 -8.94
C PHE A 188 14.78 5.34 -7.77
N MET A 189 15.98 5.84 -7.91
CA MET A 189 17.03 5.77 -6.89
C MET A 189 16.68 6.61 -5.65
N ASP A 190 16.09 7.77 -5.80
CA ASP A 190 15.70 8.61 -4.67
C ASP A 190 14.50 8.06 -3.91
N SER A 191 13.55 7.40 -4.60
CA SER A 191 12.48 6.67 -3.93
C SER A 191 13.04 5.57 -3.01
N TRP A 192 14.06 4.84 -3.47
CA TRP A 192 14.72 3.83 -2.63
C TRP A 192 15.48 4.43 -1.45
N ARG A 193 16.25 5.51 -1.66
CA ARG A 193 16.98 6.20 -0.59
C ARG A 193 16.06 6.70 0.50
N MET A 194 14.91 7.27 0.10
CA MET A 194 13.88 7.72 1.03
C MET A 194 13.34 6.56 1.86
N VAL A 195 12.95 5.46 1.21
CA VAL A 195 12.35 4.27 1.83
C VAL A 195 13.32 3.57 2.77
N ASP A 196 14.58 3.44 2.38
CA ASP A 196 15.60 2.77 3.19
C ASP A 196 16.00 3.56 4.45
N GLY A 197 15.57 4.83 4.56
CA GLY A 197 15.71 5.62 5.79
C GLY A 197 17.14 5.95 6.20
N GLY A 198 18.07 5.93 5.24
CA GLY A 198 19.48 6.26 5.45
C GLY A 198 19.74 7.76 5.65
N PRO A 199 21.02 8.16 5.83
CA PRO A 199 21.39 9.56 6.04
C PRO A 199 20.95 10.50 4.92
N ASP A 200 20.75 9.97 3.72
CA ASP A 200 20.36 10.71 2.51
C ASP A 200 18.83 10.79 2.30
N ALA A 201 18.05 10.16 3.16
CA ALA A 201 16.60 10.05 2.99
C ALA A 201 15.90 11.42 2.92
N ALA A 202 16.26 12.35 3.81
CA ALA A 202 15.67 13.70 3.81
C ALA A 202 16.01 14.48 2.55
N ALA A 203 17.24 14.35 2.05
CA ALA A 203 17.67 14.97 0.79
C ALA A 203 16.95 14.33 -0.42
N ALA A 204 16.74 13.01 -0.39
CA ALA A 204 15.99 12.29 -1.42
C ALA A 204 14.53 12.76 -1.50
N VAL A 205 13.87 13.00 -0.36
CA VAL A 205 12.52 13.61 -0.32
C VAL A 205 12.51 14.96 -1.04
N GLY A 206 13.47 15.83 -0.73
CA GLY A 206 13.58 17.15 -1.39
C GLY A 206 13.75 17.03 -2.91
N ARG A 207 14.60 16.10 -3.38
CA ARG A 207 14.80 15.86 -4.81
C ARG A 207 13.55 15.27 -5.49
N LEU A 208 12.84 14.36 -4.83
CA LEU A 208 11.59 13.81 -5.35
C LEU A 208 10.51 14.88 -5.52
N VAL A 209 10.33 15.74 -4.52
CA VAL A 209 9.39 16.88 -4.60
C VAL A 209 9.79 17.83 -5.71
N ALA A 210 11.07 18.13 -5.87
CA ALA A 210 11.57 18.96 -6.96
C ALA A 210 11.31 18.30 -8.33
N ALA A 211 11.66 17.02 -8.49
CA ALA A 211 11.49 16.29 -9.74
C ALA A 211 10.00 16.20 -10.18
N THR A 212 9.09 15.96 -9.24
CA THR A 212 7.65 15.91 -9.54
C THR A 212 7.09 17.29 -9.88
N THR A 213 7.58 18.36 -9.25
CA THR A 213 7.20 19.74 -9.56
C THR A 213 7.73 20.16 -10.94
N GLU A 214 8.98 19.83 -11.25
CA GLU A 214 9.59 20.06 -12.56
C GLU A 214 8.87 19.29 -13.66
N LEU A 215 8.47 18.04 -13.40
CA LEU A 215 7.63 17.25 -14.31
C LEU A 215 6.31 17.97 -14.63
N ALA A 216 5.60 18.46 -13.60
CA ALA A 216 4.35 19.20 -13.81
C ALA A 216 4.56 20.47 -14.64
N ALA A 217 5.66 21.21 -14.40
CA ALA A 217 6.02 22.38 -15.20
C ALA A 217 6.37 22.01 -16.66
N TYR A 218 7.08 20.92 -16.87
CA TYR A 218 7.42 20.39 -18.19
C TYR A 218 6.17 19.96 -18.97
N LYS A 219 5.27 19.20 -18.33
CA LYS A 219 4.04 18.69 -18.94
C LYS A 219 3.04 19.79 -19.32
N ARG A 220 3.08 20.93 -18.64
CA ARG A 220 2.29 22.11 -19.04
C ARG A 220 2.63 22.58 -20.46
N GLN A 221 3.90 22.44 -20.88
CA GLN A 221 4.38 22.80 -22.20
C GLN A 221 4.42 21.62 -23.19
N ASN A 222 4.52 20.41 -22.67
CA ASN A 222 4.65 19.17 -23.42
C ASN A 222 3.61 18.15 -22.97
N PRO A 223 2.31 18.38 -23.21
CA PRO A 223 1.24 17.49 -22.76
C PRO A 223 1.35 16.12 -23.41
N GLY A 224 0.96 15.09 -22.65
CA GLY A 224 0.91 13.69 -23.09
C GLY A 224 -0.36 13.00 -22.61
N ASP A 225 -0.49 11.71 -22.91
CA ASP A 225 -1.57 10.89 -22.35
C ASP A 225 -1.07 10.23 -21.05
N ASP A 226 -0.93 11.05 -20.01
CA ASP A 226 -0.39 10.68 -18.70
C ASP A 226 -1.12 11.41 -17.57
N LEU A 227 -0.94 10.91 -16.34
CA LEU A 227 -1.60 11.43 -15.14
C LEU A 227 -1.25 12.90 -14.89
N THR A 228 0.01 13.30 -15.11
CA THR A 228 0.47 14.68 -14.87
C THR A 228 -0.25 15.67 -15.77
N THR A 229 -0.37 15.34 -17.07
CA THR A 229 -1.13 16.16 -18.04
C THR A 229 -2.60 16.27 -17.65
N ARG A 230 -3.20 15.18 -17.18
CA ARG A 230 -4.61 15.16 -16.74
C ARG A 230 -4.80 16.01 -15.49
N LEU A 231 -3.90 15.94 -14.49
CA LEU A 231 -3.95 16.81 -13.31
C LEU A 231 -3.81 18.29 -13.65
N LEU A 232 -3.08 18.64 -14.72
CA LEU A 232 -2.98 20.02 -15.22
C LEU A 232 -4.25 20.52 -15.91
N ALA A 233 -5.13 19.62 -16.32
CA ALA A 233 -6.35 19.92 -17.07
C ALA A 233 -7.62 19.94 -16.20
N VAL A 234 -7.54 19.60 -14.89
CA VAL A 234 -8.70 19.58 -14.00
C VAL A 234 -9.25 20.97 -13.71
N GLU A 235 -10.55 21.07 -13.42
CA GLU A 235 -11.25 22.30 -13.07
C GLU A 235 -11.91 22.19 -11.68
N PRO A 236 -11.65 23.10 -10.74
CA PRO A 236 -10.71 24.25 -10.82
C PRO A 236 -9.25 23.82 -10.89
N PRO A 237 -8.37 24.63 -11.55
CA PRO A 237 -7.00 24.23 -11.79
C PRO A 237 -6.17 24.17 -10.51
N LEU A 238 -5.34 23.13 -10.38
CA LEU A 238 -4.27 23.04 -9.37
C LEU A 238 -3.03 23.80 -9.83
N THR A 239 -2.26 24.31 -8.86
CA THR A 239 -0.93 24.88 -9.19
C THR A 239 0.09 23.76 -9.50
N VAL A 240 1.17 24.11 -10.18
CA VAL A 240 2.25 23.15 -10.47
C VAL A 240 2.84 22.55 -9.19
N GLU A 241 2.98 23.37 -8.17
CA GLU A 241 3.47 22.96 -6.85
C GLU A 241 2.51 21.98 -6.17
N GLN A 242 1.20 22.23 -6.22
CA GLN A 242 0.19 21.31 -5.70
C GLN A 242 0.22 19.97 -6.45
N ILE A 243 0.29 20.00 -7.79
CA ILE A 243 0.41 18.79 -8.60
C ILE A 243 1.69 18.03 -8.24
N GLY A 244 2.83 18.73 -8.12
CA GLY A 244 4.09 18.12 -7.70
C GLY A 244 3.99 17.38 -6.37
N LEU A 245 3.29 17.97 -5.37
CA LEU A 245 3.08 17.34 -4.06
C LEU A 245 2.15 16.11 -4.13
N GLU A 246 1.10 16.15 -4.96
CA GLU A 246 0.23 14.98 -5.15
C GLU A 246 0.97 13.83 -5.86
N LEU A 247 1.77 14.13 -6.89
CA LEU A 247 2.60 13.14 -7.57
C LEU A 247 3.65 12.55 -6.62
N TYR A 248 4.30 13.39 -5.79
CA TYR A 248 5.21 12.92 -4.74
C TYR A 248 4.51 11.94 -3.77
N ALA A 249 3.32 12.29 -3.29
CA ALA A 249 2.55 11.41 -2.40
C ALA A 249 2.24 10.05 -3.06
N ILE A 250 1.88 10.05 -4.34
CA ILE A 250 1.63 8.82 -5.10
C ILE A 250 2.90 7.97 -5.21
N ILE A 251 4.07 8.57 -5.50
CA ILE A 251 5.36 7.83 -5.54
C ILE A 251 5.62 7.14 -4.21
N VAL A 252 5.50 7.87 -3.09
CA VAL A 252 5.76 7.32 -1.74
C VAL A 252 4.85 6.13 -1.45
N ILE A 253 3.55 6.28 -1.73
CA ILE A 253 2.55 5.23 -1.48
C ILE A 253 2.80 4.01 -2.39
N MET A 254 3.01 4.24 -3.68
CA MET A 254 3.19 3.16 -4.65
C MET A 254 4.48 2.39 -4.40
N SER A 255 5.60 3.08 -4.11
CA SER A 255 6.88 2.42 -3.86
C SER A 255 6.86 1.54 -2.61
N GLU A 256 6.16 1.96 -1.55
CA GLU A 256 6.09 1.22 -0.29
C GLU A 256 4.96 0.17 -0.29
N LEU A 257 3.72 0.64 -0.43
CA LEU A 257 2.58 -0.22 -0.13
C LEU A 257 2.35 -1.27 -1.21
N VAL A 258 2.50 -0.91 -2.49
CA VAL A 258 2.31 -1.86 -3.60
C VAL A 258 3.43 -2.90 -3.62
N SER A 259 4.69 -2.49 -3.35
CA SER A 259 5.79 -3.44 -3.26
C SER A 259 5.59 -4.45 -2.13
N HIS A 260 5.08 -4.01 -0.98
CA HIS A 260 4.79 -4.90 0.13
C HIS A 260 3.53 -5.75 -0.10
N ALA A 261 2.53 -5.25 -0.82
CA ALA A 261 1.40 -6.07 -1.24
C ALA A 261 1.86 -7.24 -2.13
N ILE A 262 2.79 -6.99 -3.06
CA ILE A 262 3.38 -8.04 -3.91
C ILE A 262 4.14 -9.07 -3.06
N THR A 263 5.07 -8.62 -2.21
CA THR A 263 5.87 -9.56 -1.39
C THR A 263 5.04 -10.31 -0.36
N ASN A 264 4.06 -9.67 0.27
CA ASN A 264 3.15 -10.33 1.21
C ASN A 264 2.25 -11.35 0.52
N SER A 265 1.83 -11.10 -0.75
CA SER A 265 1.04 -12.05 -1.54
C SER A 265 1.86 -13.29 -1.92
N VAL A 266 3.10 -13.10 -2.33
CA VAL A 266 4.00 -14.24 -2.59
C VAL A 266 4.30 -15.00 -1.29
N LEU A 267 4.57 -14.28 -0.19
CA LEU A 267 4.83 -14.90 1.10
C LEU A 267 3.64 -15.72 1.62
N GLU A 268 2.40 -15.25 1.46
CA GLU A 268 1.18 -15.97 1.87
C GLU A 268 1.11 -17.35 1.20
N VAL A 269 1.47 -17.43 -0.08
CA VAL A 269 1.53 -18.70 -0.82
C VAL A 269 2.68 -19.56 -0.33
N LEU A 270 3.89 -19.00 -0.20
CA LEU A 270 5.10 -19.77 0.10
C LEU A 270 5.17 -20.26 1.55
N ALA A 271 4.54 -19.52 2.48
CA ALA A 271 4.48 -19.87 3.90
C ALA A 271 3.36 -20.87 4.22
N GLY A 272 2.38 -21.05 3.32
CA GLY A 272 1.28 -21.98 3.51
C GLY A 272 1.70 -23.45 3.50
N GLU A 273 1.00 -24.29 4.23
CA GLU A 273 1.12 -25.75 4.09
C GLU A 273 0.75 -26.17 2.67
N ALA A 274 1.23 -27.35 2.22
CA ALA A 274 1.09 -27.80 0.83
C ALA A 274 -0.36 -27.71 0.28
N GLY A 275 -1.35 -28.17 1.04
CA GLY A 275 -2.75 -28.11 0.61
C GLY A 275 -3.31 -26.69 0.51
N THR A 276 -2.91 -25.80 1.41
CA THR A 276 -3.28 -24.37 1.39
C THR A 276 -2.60 -23.67 0.22
N ARG A 277 -1.32 -23.95 -0.02
CA ARG A 277 -0.56 -23.43 -1.16
C ARG A 277 -1.21 -23.82 -2.48
N ASP A 278 -1.54 -25.11 -2.66
CA ASP A 278 -2.18 -25.60 -3.88
C ASP A 278 -3.55 -24.94 -4.10
N GLY A 279 -4.34 -24.76 -3.03
CA GLY A 279 -5.63 -24.07 -3.09
C GLY A 279 -5.49 -22.59 -3.50
N LEU A 280 -4.52 -21.87 -2.92
CA LEU A 280 -4.26 -20.47 -3.27
C LEU A 280 -3.75 -20.33 -4.71
N MET A 281 -2.93 -21.26 -5.17
CA MET A 281 -2.39 -21.27 -6.55
C MET A 281 -3.43 -21.67 -7.59
N ALA A 282 -4.46 -22.43 -7.22
CA ALA A 282 -5.54 -22.83 -8.12
C ALA A 282 -6.64 -21.77 -8.23
N GLY A 283 -6.73 -20.85 -7.26
CA GLY A 283 -7.71 -19.77 -7.23
C GLY A 283 -7.31 -18.54 -8.04
N PRO A 284 -8.24 -17.58 -8.22
CA PRO A 284 -7.94 -16.30 -8.84
C PRO A 284 -6.91 -15.51 -8.01
N VAL A 285 -5.95 -14.87 -8.67
CA VAL A 285 -4.92 -14.04 -8.00
C VAL A 285 -5.54 -12.89 -7.22
N GLU A 286 -6.65 -12.37 -7.70
CA GLU A 286 -7.43 -11.31 -7.03
C GLU A 286 -7.92 -11.74 -5.64
N GLU A 287 -8.31 -13.00 -5.47
CA GLU A 287 -8.70 -13.53 -4.16
C GLU A 287 -7.51 -13.66 -3.22
N LEU A 288 -6.35 -14.07 -3.71
CA LEU A 288 -5.11 -14.10 -2.95
C LEU A 288 -4.73 -12.68 -2.48
N VAL A 289 -4.77 -11.70 -3.37
CA VAL A 289 -4.46 -10.30 -3.05
C VAL A 289 -5.46 -9.75 -2.02
N ASN A 290 -6.77 -9.99 -2.19
CA ASN A 290 -7.77 -9.60 -1.22
C ASN A 290 -7.54 -10.24 0.16
N ARG A 291 -7.20 -11.52 0.21
CA ARG A 291 -6.84 -12.23 1.44
C ARG A 291 -5.68 -11.54 2.15
N VAL A 292 -4.65 -11.15 1.42
CA VAL A 292 -3.48 -10.45 1.96
C VAL A 292 -3.83 -9.07 2.49
N HIS A 293 -4.70 -8.33 1.82
CA HIS A 293 -5.21 -7.04 2.33
C HIS A 293 -5.93 -7.18 3.69
N ILE A 294 -6.48 -8.33 3.99
CA ILE A 294 -7.13 -8.61 5.27
C ILE A 294 -6.12 -9.14 6.30
N ALA A 295 -5.40 -10.20 5.96
CA ALA A 295 -4.55 -10.93 6.89
C ALA A 295 -3.20 -10.25 7.18
N SER A 296 -2.63 -9.59 6.17
CA SER A 296 -1.32 -8.93 6.25
C SER A 296 -1.29 -7.64 5.42
N PRO A 297 -2.18 -6.65 5.75
CA PRO A 297 -2.27 -5.42 4.99
C PRO A 297 -0.90 -4.71 4.95
N PRO A 298 -0.46 -4.19 3.79
CA PRO A 298 0.80 -3.45 3.69
C PRO A 298 0.82 -2.21 4.59
N TRP A 299 -0.31 -1.53 4.71
CA TRP A 299 -0.47 -0.39 5.60
C TRP A 299 -1.22 -0.84 6.87
N VAL A 300 -0.46 -1.16 7.92
CA VAL A 300 -1.03 -1.71 9.15
C VAL A 300 -1.67 -0.65 10.04
N ASN A 301 -1.05 0.54 10.14
CA ASN A 301 -1.53 1.67 10.92
C ASN A 301 -1.53 2.91 10.03
N LEU A 302 -2.69 3.55 9.86
CA LEU A 302 -2.82 4.73 8.99
C LEU A 302 -2.19 5.98 9.61
N THR A 303 -2.05 7.04 8.83
CA THR A 303 -1.64 8.35 9.30
C THR A 303 -2.61 8.91 10.34
N PHE A 304 -2.12 9.81 11.16
CA PHE A 304 -2.86 10.37 12.29
C PHE A 304 -4.20 10.99 11.90
N ARG A 305 -5.10 10.94 12.87
CA ARG A 305 -6.31 11.74 12.97
C ARG A 305 -6.23 12.57 14.25
N PHE A 306 -6.89 13.71 14.25
CA PHE A 306 -6.91 14.62 15.37
C PHE A 306 -8.37 14.99 15.67
N PRO A 307 -8.91 14.72 16.87
CA PRO A 307 -10.26 15.15 17.20
C PRO A 307 -10.33 16.67 17.22
N ALA A 308 -11.34 17.23 16.55
CA ALA A 308 -11.56 18.67 16.47
C ALA A 308 -11.98 19.29 17.82
N ALA A 309 -12.59 18.48 18.69
CA ALA A 309 -13.01 18.81 20.06
C ALA A 309 -12.77 17.59 20.96
N ASP A 310 -12.89 17.79 22.29
CA ASP A 310 -12.85 16.68 23.22
C ASP A 310 -13.90 15.63 22.88
N THR A 311 -13.47 14.39 22.64
CA THR A 311 -14.29 13.35 22.01
C THR A 311 -14.15 12.03 22.77
N ASP A 312 -15.26 11.34 22.97
CA ASP A 312 -15.26 9.98 23.53
C ASP A 312 -14.94 8.96 22.44
N LEU A 313 -13.99 8.04 22.73
CA LEU A 313 -13.67 6.92 21.84
C LEU A 313 -13.29 5.69 22.67
N GLY A 314 -14.04 4.60 22.53
CA GLY A 314 -13.94 3.44 23.41
C GLY A 314 -14.19 3.83 24.86
N ASP A 315 -13.31 3.43 25.77
CA ASP A 315 -13.39 3.72 27.19
C ASP A 315 -12.70 5.04 27.61
N PHE A 316 -12.23 5.84 26.65
CA PHE A 316 -11.45 7.07 26.90
C PHE A 316 -12.17 8.30 26.37
N ARG A 317 -11.91 9.43 27.04
CA ARG A 317 -12.21 10.76 26.54
C ARG A 317 -10.91 11.41 26.07
N LEU A 318 -10.79 11.62 24.78
CA LEU A 318 -9.62 12.18 24.11
C LEU A 318 -9.70 13.71 24.12
N ALA A 319 -8.57 14.36 24.30
CA ALA A 319 -8.52 15.81 24.20
C ALA A 319 -8.46 16.26 22.73
N ALA A 320 -9.01 17.44 22.46
CA ALA A 320 -8.93 18.08 21.16
C ALA A 320 -7.49 18.15 20.65
N GLY A 321 -7.25 17.63 19.47
CA GLY A 321 -5.94 17.61 18.82
C GLY A 321 -4.97 16.53 19.30
N ASP A 322 -5.39 15.55 20.09
CA ASP A 322 -4.58 14.38 20.38
C ASP A 322 -4.33 13.56 19.11
N ALA A 323 -3.15 12.96 19.01
CA ALA A 323 -2.83 12.10 17.89
C ALA A 323 -3.51 10.72 18.03
N VAL A 324 -4.32 10.36 17.04
CA VAL A 324 -5.08 9.10 16.97
C VAL A 324 -4.64 8.31 15.74
N VAL A 325 -4.29 7.04 15.93
CA VAL A 325 -3.78 6.13 14.89
C VAL A 325 -4.78 5.03 14.62
N PRO A 326 -5.53 5.06 13.51
CA PRO A 326 -6.39 3.95 13.13
C PRO A 326 -5.55 2.74 12.67
N SER A 327 -5.67 1.61 13.36
CA SER A 327 -4.97 0.37 13.02
C SER A 327 -5.84 -0.56 12.18
N ILE A 328 -5.52 -0.65 10.89
CA ILE A 328 -6.22 -1.55 9.95
C ILE A 328 -5.99 -3.01 10.32
N ALA A 329 -4.72 -3.37 10.59
CA ALA A 329 -4.39 -4.75 10.94
C ALA A 329 -5.02 -5.19 12.26
N ALA A 330 -5.09 -4.30 13.26
CA ALA A 330 -5.79 -4.60 14.50
C ALA A 330 -7.30 -4.74 14.30
N ALA A 331 -7.91 -3.84 13.51
CA ALA A 331 -9.34 -3.89 13.20
C ALA A 331 -9.74 -5.19 12.48
N HIS A 332 -8.92 -5.68 11.56
CA HIS A 332 -9.17 -6.96 10.88
C HIS A 332 -9.02 -8.17 11.81
N GLY A 333 -8.25 -8.04 12.90
CA GLY A 333 -8.15 -9.03 13.96
C GLY A 333 -9.21 -8.88 15.08
N ASP A 334 -10.13 -7.92 14.96
CA ASP A 334 -11.23 -7.75 15.92
C ASP A 334 -12.26 -8.85 15.73
N PRO A 335 -12.76 -9.48 16.83
CA PRO A 335 -13.87 -10.44 16.77
C PRO A 335 -15.12 -9.92 16.05
N MET A 336 -15.38 -8.61 16.04
CA MET A 336 -16.49 -8.00 15.32
C MET A 336 -16.34 -8.18 13.80
N PHE A 337 -15.12 -8.13 13.26
CA PHE A 337 -14.83 -8.37 11.85
C PHE A 337 -14.59 -9.86 11.56
N ALA A 338 -13.78 -10.50 12.40
CA ALA A 338 -13.44 -11.92 12.30
C ALA A 338 -14.50 -12.75 13.00
N THR A 339 -15.58 -13.13 12.32
CA THR A 339 -16.62 -13.97 12.90
C THR A 339 -16.05 -15.32 13.36
N PRO A 340 -16.21 -15.71 14.65
CA PRO A 340 -15.73 -16.98 15.14
C PRO A 340 -16.33 -18.16 14.34
N GLY A 341 -15.49 -19.06 13.88
CA GLY A 341 -15.87 -20.25 13.11
C GLY A 341 -15.89 -20.08 11.58
N SER A 342 -15.61 -18.89 11.04
CA SER A 342 -15.52 -18.64 9.60
C SER A 342 -14.31 -17.80 9.22
N GLN A 343 -13.13 -18.21 9.64
CA GLN A 343 -11.87 -17.51 9.28
C GLN A 343 -11.73 -17.36 7.75
N GLU A 344 -12.17 -18.37 7.01
CA GLU A 344 -12.17 -18.37 5.55
C GLU A 344 -13.17 -17.34 4.97
N ALA A 345 -14.34 -17.18 5.55
CA ALA A 345 -15.32 -16.17 5.14
C ALA A 345 -14.83 -14.74 5.46
N SER A 346 -14.10 -14.55 6.57
CA SER A 346 -13.54 -13.26 6.93
C SER A 346 -12.46 -12.80 5.94
N VAL A 347 -11.58 -13.69 5.49
CA VAL A 347 -10.50 -13.35 4.52
C VAL A 347 -10.99 -13.17 3.09
N SER A 348 -12.22 -13.57 2.78
CA SER A 348 -12.91 -13.31 1.51
C SER A 348 -13.79 -12.07 1.53
N SER A 349 -13.92 -11.40 2.69
CA SER A 349 -14.76 -10.20 2.85
C SER A 349 -14.29 -9.06 1.95
N ARG A 350 -15.23 -8.35 1.33
CA ARG A 350 -14.96 -7.09 0.62
C ARG A 350 -15.21 -5.86 1.49
N ALA A 351 -15.66 -6.05 2.74
CA ALA A 351 -15.90 -5.00 3.71
C ALA A 351 -14.68 -4.67 4.59
N HIS A 352 -13.50 -5.10 4.17
CA HIS A 352 -12.25 -4.80 4.89
C HIS A 352 -11.85 -3.32 4.76
N LEU A 353 -11.01 -2.85 5.69
CA LEU A 353 -10.57 -1.45 5.78
C LEU A 353 -9.19 -1.18 5.17
N ALA A 354 -8.59 -2.11 4.44
CA ALA A 354 -7.23 -1.96 3.89
C ALA A 354 -7.06 -0.74 2.97
N TRP A 355 -8.14 -0.32 2.32
CA TRP A 355 -8.19 0.86 1.47
C TRP A 355 -8.70 2.12 2.20
N GLY A 356 -8.78 2.06 3.53
CA GLY A 356 -9.44 3.10 4.32
C GLY A 356 -10.97 3.05 4.19
N ALA A 357 -11.63 4.10 4.67
CA ALA A 357 -13.08 4.31 4.55
C ALA A 357 -13.40 5.80 4.60
N GLY A 358 -14.61 6.18 4.15
CA GLY A 358 -15.07 7.57 4.15
C GLY A 358 -14.34 8.46 3.15
N PRO A 359 -14.25 9.78 3.40
CA PRO A 359 -13.73 10.75 2.43
C PRO A 359 -12.29 10.46 1.98
N HIS A 360 -11.46 9.90 2.85
CA HIS A 360 -10.06 9.55 2.57
C HIS A 360 -9.86 8.08 2.11
N GLN A 361 -10.89 7.41 1.64
CA GLN A 361 -10.72 6.08 1.03
C GLN A 361 -9.78 6.17 -0.18
N CYS A 362 -8.93 5.17 -0.39
CA CYS A 362 -7.92 5.18 -1.45
C CYS A 362 -8.53 5.43 -2.84
N PRO A 363 -8.13 6.50 -3.56
CA PRO A 363 -8.62 6.77 -4.91
C PRO A 363 -7.96 5.90 -5.97
N GLY A 364 -6.80 5.31 -5.68
CA GLY A 364 -6.00 4.48 -6.59
C GLY A 364 -6.16 2.98 -6.38
N ARG A 365 -7.24 2.53 -5.73
CA ARG A 365 -7.43 1.10 -5.41
C ARG A 365 -7.36 0.22 -6.66
N GLY A 366 -8.10 0.55 -7.71
CA GLY A 366 -8.15 -0.25 -8.94
C GLY A 366 -6.77 -0.37 -9.60
N LEU A 367 -6.02 0.73 -9.63
CA LEU A 367 -4.66 0.78 -10.14
C LEU A 367 -3.71 -0.11 -9.32
N ALA A 368 -3.73 -0.01 -8.00
CA ALA A 368 -2.89 -0.81 -7.12
C ALA A 368 -3.23 -2.31 -7.22
N ASP A 369 -4.52 -2.67 -7.19
CA ASP A 369 -4.98 -4.05 -7.37
C ASP A 369 -4.52 -4.62 -8.73
N MET A 370 -4.61 -3.87 -9.82
CA MET A 370 -4.13 -4.26 -11.15
C MET A 370 -2.62 -4.55 -11.15
N ILE A 371 -1.81 -3.67 -10.55
CA ILE A 371 -0.35 -3.85 -10.51
C ILE A 371 0.03 -5.07 -9.68
N VAL A 372 -0.56 -5.23 -8.48
CA VAL A 372 -0.26 -6.36 -7.59
C VAL A 372 -0.68 -7.68 -8.21
N THR A 373 -1.90 -7.77 -8.75
CA THR A 373 -2.41 -9.02 -9.37
C THR A 373 -1.60 -9.40 -10.60
N THR A 374 -1.23 -8.43 -11.44
CA THR A 374 -0.35 -8.66 -12.59
C THR A 374 1.03 -9.16 -12.15
N ALA A 375 1.65 -8.50 -11.17
CA ALA A 375 2.97 -8.86 -10.65
C ALA A 375 2.99 -10.30 -10.11
N VAL A 376 2.06 -10.62 -9.23
CA VAL A 376 1.96 -11.94 -8.58
C VAL A 376 1.63 -13.01 -9.60
N GLY A 377 0.69 -12.75 -10.51
CA GLY A 377 0.33 -13.65 -11.59
C GLY A 377 1.54 -13.98 -12.47
N ARG A 378 2.27 -12.96 -12.96
CA ARG A 378 3.46 -13.16 -13.80
C ARG A 378 4.57 -13.94 -13.09
N LEU A 379 4.82 -13.68 -11.79
CA LEU A 379 5.80 -14.45 -11.03
C LEU A 379 5.44 -15.95 -10.99
N PHE A 380 4.21 -16.29 -10.65
CA PHE A 380 3.78 -17.69 -10.54
C PHE A 380 3.55 -18.37 -11.89
N GLU A 381 3.29 -17.62 -12.97
CA GLU A 381 3.27 -18.15 -14.32
C GLU A 381 4.67 -18.53 -14.82
N ARG A 382 5.69 -17.76 -14.44
CA ARG A 382 7.05 -17.90 -14.95
C ARG A 382 7.96 -18.72 -14.06
N CYS A 383 7.72 -18.73 -12.74
CA CYS A 383 8.63 -19.31 -11.77
C CYS A 383 7.92 -20.26 -10.81
N ASP A 384 8.59 -21.36 -10.48
CA ASP A 384 8.37 -22.08 -9.24
C ASP A 384 9.25 -21.42 -8.19
N LEU A 385 8.63 -21.00 -7.06
CA LEU A 385 9.31 -20.26 -6.00
C LEU A 385 9.30 -21.06 -4.70
N GLU A 386 10.39 -20.96 -3.95
CA GLU A 386 10.53 -21.49 -2.59
C GLU A 386 11.16 -20.46 -1.69
N LEU A 387 10.79 -20.44 -0.38
CA LEU A 387 11.42 -19.56 0.59
C LEU A 387 12.93 -19.83 0.69
N GLY A 388 13.71 -18.77 0.67
CA GLY A 388 15.16 -18.83 0.89
C GLY A 388 15.54 -18.90 2.36
N LEU A 389 14.64 -18.47 3.25
CA LEU A 389 14.77 -18.49 4.70
C LEU A 389 13.49 -19.05 5.34
N PRO A 390 13.58 -19.70 6.51
CA PRO A 390 12.41 -20.02 7.32
C PRO A 390 11.57 -18.76 7.63
N VAL A 391 10.26 -18.91 7.76
CA VAL A 391 9.32 -17.79 7.98
C VAL A 391 9.67 -16.94 9.20
N ASP A 392 10.11 -17.59 10.28
CA ASP A 392 10.51 -16.95 11.55
C ASP A 392 11.87 -16.21 11.48
N GLN A 393 12.64 -16.42 10.40
CA GLN A 393 13.93 -15.76 10.14
C GLN A 393 13.83 -14.67 9.05
N LEU A 394 12.65 -14.44 8.49
CA LEU A 394 12.47 -13.40 7.49
C LEU A 394 12.73 -12.00 8.08
N PRO A 395 13.49 -11.13 7.38
CA PRO A 395 13.90 -9.84 7.89
C PRO A 395 12.77 -8.81 7.75
N TRP A 396 11.86 -8.76 8.69
CA TRP A 396 10.79 -7.76 8.72
C TRP A 396 11.34 -6.34 8.93
N ARG A 397 10.68 -5.35 8.35
CA ARG A 397 10.99 -3.93 8.59
C ARG A 397 10.49 -3.51 9.96
N SER A 398 11.32 -2.68 10.63
CA SER A 398 10.89 -1.94 11.81
C SER A 398 10.11 -0.71 11.35
N SER A 399 8.79 -0.79 11.35
CA SER A 399 7.91 0.31 10.95
C SER A 399 6.64 0.29 11.77
N THR A 400 6.17 1.46 12.17
CA THR A 400 4.88 1.64 12.84
C THR A 400 3.71 1.58 11.87
N HIS A 401 3.93 1.92 10.61
CA HIS A 401 2.87 2.09 9.62
C HIS A 401 2.82 0.97 8.59
N VAL A 402 3.98 0.43 8.21
CA VAL A 402 4.09 -0.47 7.06
C VAL A 402 4.46 -1.89 7.50
N ARG A 403 3.79 -2.89 6.96
CA ARG A 403 4.11 -4.31 7.11
C ARG A 403 4.76 -4.84 5.85
N GLY A 404 6.06 -5.07 5.89
CA GLY A 404 6.83 -5.58 4.76
C GLY A 404 8.20 -6.09 5.14
N LEU A 405 8.83 -6.76 4.21
CA LEU A 405 10.18 -7.32 4.37
C LEU A 405 11.25 -6.32 3.89
N LYS A 406 12.40 -6.29 4.58
CA LYS A 406 13.61 -5.56 4.11
C LYS A 406 14.22 -6.21 2.88
N SER A 407 14.18 -7.55 2.84
CA SER A 407 14.70 -8.42 1.80
C SER A 407 13.83 -9.65 1.74
N PHE A 408 13.57 -10.17 0.54
CA PHE A 408 12.76 -11.37 0.35
C PHE A 408 13.53 -12.41 -0.46
N PRO A 409 14.48 -13.11 0.14
CA PRO A 409 15.27 -14.12 -0.53
C PRO A 409 14.41 -15.36 -0.85
N VAL A 410 14.44 -15.75 -2.11
CA VAL A 410 13.76 -16.94 -2.62
C VAL A 410 14.71 -17.79 -3.45
N ARG A 411 14.43 -19.09 -3.56
CA ARG A 411 14.92 -19.92 -4.64
C ARG A 411 13.90 -19.93 -5.74
N TYR A 412 14.34 -19.81 -6.98
CA TYR A 412 13.48 -19.88 -8.15
C TYR A 412 13.91 -21.02 -9.08
N ARG A 413 12.93 -21.53 -9.82
CA ARG A 413 13.11 -22.36 -11.00
C ARG A 413 12.19 -21.82 -12.09
N MET A 414 12.75 -21.52 -13.27
CA MET A 414 11.96 -21.06 -14.40
C MET A 414 11.06 -22.19 -14.91
N ARG A 415 9.79 -21.86 -15.12
CA ARG A 415 8.86 -22.78 -15.76
C ARG A 415 9.12 -22.81 -17.26
N THR A 416 9.38 -23.99 -17.80
CA THR A 416 9.47 -24.18 -19.25
C THR A 416 8.14 -23.79 -19.88
N ARG A 417 8.14 -22.83 -20.81
CA ARG A 417 6.94 -22.46 -21.55
C ARG A 417 6.45 -23.72 -22.28
N GLN A 418 5.34 -24.31 -21.85
CA GLN A 418 4.65 -25.28 -22.69
C GLN A 418 4.15 -24.51 -23.92
N VAL A 419 4.90 -24.57 -25.01
CA VAL A 419 4.38 -24.15 -26.31
C VAL A 419 3.21 -25.10 -26.56
N PRO A 420 1.98 -24.61 -26.75
CA PRO A 420 0.89 -25.49 -27.14
C PRO A 420 1.36 -26.22 -28.38
N VAL A 421 1.49 -27.55 -28.30
CA VAL A 421 1.71 -28.36 -29.50
C VAL A 421 0.47 -28.16 -30.35
N ALA A 422 0.61 -27.43 -31.45
CA ALA A 422 -0.47 -27.30 -32.40
C ALA A 422 -0.98 -28.72 -32.71
N ALA A 423 -2.27 -28.93 -32.44
CA ALA A 423 -2.89 -30.20 -32.81
C ALA A 423 -2.53 -30.50 -34.26
N PRO A 424 -2.07 -31.72 -34.60
CA PRO A 424 -1.78 -32.05 -35.97
C PRO A 424 -3.02 -31.74 -36.80
N ALA A 425 -2.85 -30.96 -37.87
CA ALA A 425 -3.92 -30.64 -38.78
C ALA A 425 -4.54 -31.98 -39.22
N GLU A 426 -5.84 -32.15 -38.90
CA GLU A 426 -6.59 -33.30 -39.41
C GLU A 426 -6.35 -33.37 -40.92
N ALA A 427 -5.77 -34.47 -41.37
CA ALA A 427 -5.57 -34.74 -42.78
C ALA A 427 -6.93 -34.67 -43.46
N ALA A 428 -7.11 -33.72 -44.35
CA ALA A 428 -8.31 -33.60 -45.15
C ALA A 428 -8.63 -34.95 -45.81
N ALA A 429 -9.81 -35.45 -45.52
CA ALA A 429 -10.30 -36.68 -46.14
C ALA A 429 -10.23 -36.53 -47.67
N PRO A 430 -9.78 -37.54 -48.41
CA PRO A 430 -9.74 -37.49 -49.88
C PRO A 430 -11.16 -37.31 -50.40
N GLY A 431 -11.34 -36.33 -51.26
CA GLY A 431 -12.60 -36.09 -51.97
C GLY A 431 -13.08 -37.29 -52.80
N PRO A 432 -14.40 -37.38 -53.03
CA PRO A 432 -14.94 -38.49 -53.78
C PRO A 432 -14.38 -38.55 -55.21
N ALA A 433 -14.09 -39.78 -55.68
CA ALA A 433 -13.60 -40.08 -57.04
C ALA A 433 -14.63 -39.65 -58.09
N PRO A 434 -14.21 -39.15 -59.27
CA PRO A 434 -15.12 -38.83 -60.40
C PRO A 434 -15.77 -40.04 -60.91
N GLU A 435 -17.10 -40.00 -61.19
CA GLU A 435 -17.87 -41.04 -61.88
C GLU A 435 -17.37 -41.19 -63.29
N PRO A 436 -17.37 -42.42 -63.81
CA PRO A 436 -17.00 -42.72 -65.23
C PRO A 436 -18.13 -42.30 -66.14
N VAL A 437 -17.74 -41.69 -67.28
CA VAL A 437 -18.61 -41.35 -68.43
C VAL A 437 -18.98 -42.59 -69.25
#